data_dcd32758537632f28c8d4c685a7eea04
#
_entry.id   dcd32758537632f28c8d4c685a7eea04
#
_cell.length_a   1.000
_cell.length_b   1.000
_cell.length_c   1.000
_cell.angle_alpha   90.00
_cell.angle_beta   90.00
_cell.angle_gamma   90.00
#
_symmetry.space_group_name_H-M   'P 1'
#
loop_
_entity.id
_entity.type
_entity.pdbx_description
1 polymer ?
#
loop_
_entity_poly.entity_id
_entity_poly.type
_entity_poly.pdbx_seq_one_letter_code
_entity_poly.pdbx_strand_id
1 'polypeptide(L)'
;MKRVLLSMLVNGLVLTSLHAGAAEKYDLLVGTYTQGASEGIYRYAFDSATGQIEAQPRQTFKSSNPSWLTLSQDQRRLFVVNENGPGQKEVVGKVSSFTVDGNTHELSQVGQVATRGDEPTHSSLSQDGRYLFVSNYAVNANPGGSLSVFKVAENGTLSDVVQQLKHVASQVNPERQAGPHVHSVVSLPSGNYVYASDLGADRVYVYRYQPESAERPLVPAQPASVQLPDGSGPRHLLFSRDGKHAYLTLEMSGQLAMFDVRDGNLVRQQLLELGTAGKQSASGALHLSADGRFLYVSNRGTANQMLVFSVAAGNGQLEEIQRRDVDGDHPREFTLDPTGHFLLIANQKSNQITVLRRDASTGKLGETVQRFAQDAPSDVKFLTR
;
A
#
# COMPACT_ATOMS: atom_id res chain seq x y z
N MET A 1 -76.14 -6.49 38.45
CA MET A 1 -74.72 -6.44 38.89
C MET A 1 -73.83 -6.58 37.65
N LYS A 2 -73.30 -5.49 37.12
CA LYS A 2 -72.41 -5.44 35.96
C LYS A 2 -70.97 -5.39 36.46
N ARG A 3 -70.12 -6.38 36.10
CA ARG A 3 -68.70 -6.37 36.40
C ARG A 3 -67.99 -5.67 35.24
N VAL A 4 -67.29 -4.59 35.56
CA VAL A 4 -66.40 -3.86 34.65
C VAL A 4 -65.01 -4.48 34.81
N LEU A 5 -64.48 -5.03 33.73
CA LEU A 5 -63.06 -5.47 33.62
C LEU A 5 -62.22 -4.27 33.19
N LEU A 6 -61.27 -3.91 34.04
CA LEU A 6 -60.25 -2.87 33.76
C LEU A 6 -59.03 -3.59 33.19
N SER A 7 -58.75 -3.42 31.88
CA SER A 7 -57.53 -3.91 31.23
C SER A 7 -56.41 -2.86 31.39
N MET A 8 -55.36 -3.22 32.14
CA MET A 8 -54.11 -2.44 32.20
C MET A 8 -53.27 -2.79 30.95
N LEU A 9 -53.05 -1.80 30.10
CA LEU A 9 -52.00 -1.84 29.09
C LEU A 9 -50.63 -1.55 29.77
N VAL A 10 -49.78 -2.55 29.81
CA VAL A 10 -48.35 -2.39 30.17
C VAL A 10 -47.59 -2.02 28.91
N ASN A 11 -47.23 -0.75 28.76
CA ASN A 11 -46.27 -0.31 27.72
C ASN A 11 -44.85 -0.72 28.12
N GLY A 12 -44.36 -1.82 27.52
CA GLY A 12 -42.97 -2.23 27.63
C GLY A 12 -42.06 -1.27 26.83
N LEU A 13 -41.29 -0.42 27.49
CA LEU A 13 -40.20 0.31 26.92
C LEU A 13 -39.09 -0.72 26.58
N VAL A 14 -38.90 -1.05 25.29
CA VAL A 14 -37.73 -1.78 24.83
C VAL A 14 -36.57 -0.78 24.79
N LEU A 15 -35.77 -0.75 25.85
CA LEU A 15 -34.47 -0.10 25.85
C LEU A 15 -33.53 -0.94 24.97
N THR A 16 -33.38 -0.55 23.70
CA THR A 16 -32.26 -1.01 22.87
C THR A 16 -30.99 -0.42 23.44
N SER A 17 -30.24 -1.21 24.21
CA SER A 17 -28.87 -0.88 24.60
C SER A 17 -28.01 -0.83 23.32
N LEU A 18 -27.72 0.39 22.84
CA LEU A 18 -26.62 0.63 21.95
C LEU A 18 -25.35 0.19 22.71
N HIS A 19 -24.83 -0.99 22.41
CA HIS A 19 -23.49 -1.35 22.78
C HIS A 19 -22.56 -0.43 21.97
N ALA A 20 -22.18 0.71 22.53
CA ALA A 20 -20.99 1.41 22.12
C ALA A 20 -19.84 0.44 22.41
N GLY A 21 -19.32 -0.25 21.37
CA GLY A 21 -18.09 -0.99 21.49
C GLY A 21 -17.05 -0.08 22.12
N ALA A 22 -16.26 -0.60 23.08
CA ALA A 22 -15.18 0.17 23.68
C ALA A 22 -14.31 0.72 22.55
N ALA A 23 -13.99 2.03 22.62
CA ALA A 23 -13.11 2.68 21.67
C ALA A 23 -11.79 1.93 21.65
N GLU A 24 -11.47 1.24 20.53
CA GLU A 24 -10.21 0.56 20.39
C GLU A 24 -9.17 1.56 19.88
N LYS A 25 -8.07 1.68 20.63
CA LYS A 25 -6.91 2.46 20.20
C LYS A 25 -5.94 1.55 19.47
N TYR A 26 -5.63 1.90 18.24
CA TYR A 26 -4.64 1.22 17.41
C TYR A 26 -3.35 2.03 17.34
N ASP A 27 -2.25 1.36 17.06
CA ASP A 27 -1.01 2.04 16.71
C ASP A 27 -0.93 2.24 15.20
N LEU A 28 -0.70 3.49 14.79
CA LEU A 28 -0.48 3.92 13.43
C LEU A 28 1.00 4.16 13.20
N LEU A 29 1.61 3.38 12.32
CA LEU A 29 2.96 3.60 11.82
C LEU A 29 2.92 4.54 10.62
N VAL A 30 3.81 5.52 10.60
CA VAL A 30 3.97 6.48 9.51
C VAL A 30 5.41 6.48 9.02
N GLY A 31 5.60 6.13 7.75
CA GLY A 31 6.85 6.32 7.02
C GLY A 31 6.87 7.68 6.35
N THR A 32 8.06 8.27 6.17
CA THR A 32 8.21 9.64 5.66
C THR A 32 9.41 9.77 4.74
N TYR A 33 9.44 10.88 3.97
CA TYR A 33 10.71 11.39 3.45
C TYR A 33 11.33 12.36 4.44
N THR A 34 12.67 12.39 4.51
CA THR A 34 13.42 13.11 5.53
C THR A 34 14.27 14.26 4.98
N GLN A 35 13.89 14.81 3.84
CA GLN A 35 14.51 16.01 3.27
C GLN A 35 14.04 17.30 3.96
N GLY A 36 12.91 17.25 4.68
CA GLY A 36 12.34 18.34 5.46
C GLY A 36 12.62 18.22 6.96
N ALA A 37 11.57 18.41 7.77
CA ALA A 37 11.64 18.37 9.23
C ALA A 37 11.44 16.94 9.81
N SER A 38 11.01 15.97 9.01
CA SER A 38 10.79 14.61 9.48
C SER A 38 12.10 13.92 9.88
N GLU A 39 12.07 13.19 11.01
CA GLU A 39 13.20 12.40 11.51
C GLU A 39 13.20 10.94 11.02
N GLY A 40 12.07 10.43 10.49
CA GLY A 40 12.00 9.05 10.02
C GLY A 40 10.66 8.36 10.20
N ILE A 41 10.61 7.32 11.04
CA ILE A 41 9.40 6.53 11.29
C ILE A 41 8.73 7.03 12.57
N TYR A 42 7.40 7.21 12.51
CA TYR A 42 6.60 7.61 13.67
C TYR A 42 5.57 6.54 14.01
N ARG A 43 5.31 6.36 15.30
CA ARG A 43 4.20 5.54 15.81
C ARG A 43 3.29 6.43 16.64
N TYR A 44 2.05 6.55 16.21
CA TYR A 44 1.01 7.34 16.86
C TYR A 44 -0.10 6.46 17.40
N ALA A 45 -0.87 6.97 18.38
CA ALA A 45 -2.14 6.37 18.72
C ALA A 45 -3.22 6.88 17.77
N PHE A 46 -4.10 5.99 17.33
CA PHE A 46 -5.31 6.28 16.57
C PHE A 46 -6.53 5.78 17.32
N ASP A 47 -7.52 6.66 17.51
CA ASP A 47 -8.78 6.34 18.14
C ASP A 47 -9.82 5.97 17.06
N SER A 48 -10.20 4.69 17.00
CA SER A 48 -11.15 4.17 16.00
C SER A 48 -12.60 4.61 16.20
N ALA A 49 -12.96 5.14 17.37
CA ALA A 49 -14.31 5.67 17.60
C ALA A 49 -14.48 7.08 17.04
N THR A 50 -13.41 7.88 17.10
CA THR A 50 -13.43 9.29 16.70
C THR A 50 -12.73 9.57 15.39
N GLY A 51 -11.82 8.69 14.94
CA GLY A 51 -10.95 8.87 13.77
C GLY A 51 -9.81 9.85 14.04
N GLN A 52 -9.42 10.06 15.29
CA GLN A 52 -8.38 11.01 15.67
C GLN A 52 -7.02 10.33 15.85
N ILE A 53 -5.98 10.91 15.26
CA ILE A 53 -4.57 10.60 15.54
C ILE A 53 -4.14 11.50 16.71
N GLU A 54 -3.55 10.93 17.77
CA GLU A 54 -3.00 11.70 18.89
C GLU A 54 -1.80 12.53 18.44
N ALA A 55 -1.71 13.78 18.90
CA ALA A 55 -0.71 14.73 18.40
C ALA A 55 0.73 14.35 18.72
N GLN A 56 0.97 13.63 19.83
CA GLN A 56 2.32 13.22 20.24
C GLN A 56 2.59 11.78 19.78
N PRO A 57 3.72 11.53 19.12
CA PRO A 57 4.10 10.16 18.76
C PRO A 57 4.43 9.37 20.02
N ARG A 58 3.98 8.12 20.07
CA ARG A 58 4.39 7.14 21.10
C ARG A 58 5.84 6.72 20.94
N GLN A 59 6.33 6.74 19.69
CA GLN A 59 7.71 6.47 19.35
C GLN A 59 8.11 7.21 18.07
N THR A 60 9.33 7.76 18.05
CA THR A 60 9.99 8.28 16.85
C THR A 60 11.27 7.50 16.65
N PHE A 61 11.46 6.92 15.48
CA PHE A 61 12.66 6.20 15.11
C PHE A 61 13.39 6.94 13.98
N LYS A 62 14.63 7.38 14.24
CA LYS A 62 15.45 8.08 13.23
C LYS A 62 15.85 7.14 12.10
N SER A 63 15.45 7.48 10.89
CA SER A 63 15.71 6.69 9.69
C SER A 63 15.73 7.59 8.47
N SER A 64 16.64 7.36 7.51
CA SER A 64 16.70 8.15 6.28
C SER A 64 15.66 7.64 5.28
N ASN A 65 14.76 8.51 4.82
CA ASN A 65 13.74 8.23 3.81
C ASN A 65 13.04 6.86 3.97
N PRO A 66 12.44 6.55 5.15
CA PRO A 66 11.69 5.31 5.34
C PRO A 66 10.34 5.39 4.60
N SER A 67 10.36 5.25 3.27
CA SER A 67 9.23 5.60 2.40
C SER A 67 8.18 4.50 2.25
N TRP A 68 8.53 3.24 2.59
CA TRP A 68 7.61 2.10 2.53
C TRP A 68 7.81 1.14 3.70
N LEU A 69 6.70 0.70 4.29
CA LEU A 69 6.63 -0.15 5.48
C LEU A 69 6.01 -1.51 5.12
N THR A 70 6.68 -2.61 5.43
CA THR A 70 6.19 -3.97 5.20
C THR A 70 6.13 -4.74 6.52
N LEU A 71 4.92 -4.99 7.01
CA LEU A 71 4.70 -5.82 8.21
C LEU A 71 4.66 -7.30 7.83
N SER A 72 5.20 -8.15 8.68
CA SER A 72 4.94 -9.60 8.62
C SER A 72 3.48 -9.91 8.95
N GLN A 73 3.00 -11.07 8.53
CA GLN A 73 1.59 -11.46 8.74
C GLN A 73 1.22 -11.53 10.23
N ASP A 74 2.15 -11.90 11.09
CA ASP A 74 1.99 -11.90 12.55
C ASP A 74 2.22 -10.54 13.19
N GLN A 75 2.59 -9.53 12.39
CA GLN A 75 2.94 -8.16 12.81
C GLN A 75 4.06 -8.06 13.86
N ARG A 76 4.90 -9.10 13.98
CA ARG A 76 6.06 -9.13 14.89
C ARG A 76 7.34 -8.61 14.24
N ARG A 77 7.33 -8.37 12.94
CA ARG A 77 8.48 -7.87 12.16
C ARG A 77 8.02 -6.77 11.24
N LEU A 78 8.88 -5.76 11.13
CA LEU A 78 8.68 -4.64 10.21
C LEU A 78 9.94 -4.49 9.34
N PHE A 79 9.76 -4.42 8.04
CA PHE A 79 10.81 -4.10 7.07
C PHE A 79 10.52 -2.76 6.44
N VAL A 80 11.54 -1.91 6.37
CA VAL A 80 11.40 -0.53 5.94
C VAL A 80 12.41 -0.25 4.86
N VAL A 81 11.95 0.11 3.67
CA VAL A 81 12.87 0.57 2.63
C VAL A 81 13.33 1.99 2.94
N ASN A 82 14.63 2.21 2.80
CA ASN A 82 15.26 3.52 2.89
C ASN A 82 15.52 4.00 1.45
N GLU A 83 14.59 4.80 0.91
CA GLU A 83 14.56 5.25 -0.48
C GLU A 83 15.64 6.30 -0.75
N ASN A 84 16.88 5.84 -0.68
CA ASN A 84 18.08 6.65 -0.90
C ASN A 84 18.74 6.27 -2.24
N GLY A 85 19.42 7.24 -2.85
CA GLY A 85 20.08 7.05 -4.13
C GLY A 85 20.95 8.24 -4.52
N PRO A 86 21.59 8.20 -5.70
CA PRO A 86 22.44 9.25 -6.20
C PRO A 86 21.75 10.63 -6.21
N GLY A 87 22.48 11.64 -5.73
CA GLY A 87 21.95 13.00 -5.59
C GLY A 87 21.28 13.30 -4.25
N GLN A 88 21.09 12.30 -3.39
CA GLN A 88 20.58 12.46 -2.03
C GLN A 88 21.71 12.52 -0.99
N LYS A 89 21.38 12.91 0.25
CA LYS A 89 22.34 12.96 1.37
C LYS A 89 22.94 11.58 1.66
N GLU A 90 22.12 10.55 1.68
CA GLU A 90 22.55 9.17 1.66
C GLU A 90 22.34 8.61 0.24
N VAL A 91 23.40 8.05 -0.34
CA VAL A 91 23.42 7.61 -1.73
C VAL A 91 23.18 6.11 -1.91
N VAL A 92 23.05 5.36 -0.80
CA VAL A 92 22.87 3.89 -0.84
C VAL A 92 21.48 3.54 -0.41
N GLY A 93 20.71 2.90 -1.31
CA GLY A 93 19.43 2.29 -1.01
C GLY A 93 19.58 1.12 -0.04
N LYS A 94 18.77 1.10 1.01
CA LYS A 94 18.84 0.09 2.09
C LYS A 94 17.47 -0.43 2.47
N VAL A 95 17.46 -1.54 3.21
CA VAL A 95 16.30 -2.01 3.98
C VAL A 95 16.70 -2.12 5.43
N SER A 96 15.94 -1.48 6.30
CA SER A 96 16.03 -1.65 7.76
C SER A 96 15.02 -2.69 8.22
N SER A 97 15.42 -3.54 9.16
CA SER A 97 14.54 -4.54 9.77
C SER A 97 14.37 -4.30 11.26
N PHE A 98 13.16 -4.51 11.75
CA PHE A 98 12.75 -4.27 13.14
C PHE A 98 11.96 -5.45 13.67
N THR A 99 12.09 -5.71 14.95
CA THR A 99 11.10 -6.45 15.73
C THR A 99 10.04 -5.49 16.25
N VAL A 100 8.82 -6.00 16.38
CA VAL A 100 7.68 -5.30 16.99
C VAL A 100 7.30 -6.04 18.25
N ASP A 101 7.38 -5.41 19.41
CA ASP A 101 6.96 -6.02 20.67
C ASP A 101 5.46 -6.28 20.65
N GLY A 102 5.06 -7.48 21.01
CA GLY A 102 3.67 -7.88 20.86
C GLY A 102 2.69 -7.28 21.87
N ASN A 103 3.18 -6.64 22.91
CA ASN A 103 2.34 -6.04 23.95
C ASN A 103 2.37 -4.51 23.88
N THR A 104 3.56 -3.96 23.66
CA THR A 104 3.78 -2.50 23.66
C THR A 104 3.81 -1.91 22.25
N HIS A 105 3.95 -2.75 21.22
CA HIS A 105 4.19 -2.39 19.81
C HIS A 105 5.45 -1.54 19.60
N GLU A 106 6.39 -1.57 20.56
CA GLU A 106 7.66 -0.86 20.45
C GLU A 106 8.51 -1.45 19.34
N LEU A 107 9.08 -0.59 18.51
CA LEU A 107 9.99 -0.97 17.42
C LEU A 107 11.42 -1.02 17.94
N SER A 108 12.11 -2.14 17.67
CA SER A 108 13.54 -2.30 17.92
C SER A 108 14.26 -2.74 16.66
N GLN A 109 15.21 -1.94 16.19
CA GLN A 109 15.98 -2.25 14.97
C GLN A 109 16.88 -3.46 15.22
N VAL A 110 16.80 -4.45 14.33
CA VAL A 110 17.63 -5.67 14.41
C VAL A 110 18.63 -5.78 13.27
N GLY A 111 18.50 -4.96 12.22
CA GLY A 111 19.44 -4.96 11.10
C GLY A 111 19.17 -3.88 10.07
N GLN A 112 20.16 -3.68 9.19
CA GLN A 112 20.04 -2.85 7.99
C GLN A 112 21.00 -3.38 6.94
N VAL A 113 20.53 -3.56 5.71
CA VAL A 113 21.32 -4.10 4.59
C VAL A 113 21.16 -3.23 3.33
N ALA A 114 22.18 -3.18 2.47
CA ALA A 114 22.09 -2.49 1.19
C ALA A 114 21.25 -3.31 0.19
N THR A 115 20.43 -2.63 -0.62
CA THR A 115 19.59 -3.31 -1.63
C THR A 115 20.35 -3.69 -2.89
N ARG A 116 21.56 -3.16 -3.09
CA ARG A 116 22.36 -3.26 -4.33
C ARG A 116 21.61 -2.73 -5.57
N GLY A 117 20.63 -1.87 -5.33
CA GLY A 117 19.91 -1.04 -6.29
C GLY A 117 19.66 0.31 -5.65
N ASP A 118 19.30 1.32 -6.44
CA ASP A 118 19.08 2.67 -5.95
C ASP A 118 17.58 2.92 -5.76
N GLU A 119 17.24 3.75 -4.77
CA GLU A 119 15.89 4.22 -4.49
C GLU A 119 14.90 3.05 -4.31
N PRO A 120 15.14 2.16 -3.31
CA PRO A 120 14.16 1.13 -3.01
C PRO A 120 12.84 1.78 -2.57
N THR A 121 11.78 1.53 -3.34
CA THR A 121 10.52 2.27 -3.20
C THR A 121 9.35 1.40 -2.70
N HIS A 122 9.51 0.08 -2.73
CA HIS A 122 8.49 -0.86 -2.28
C HIS A 122 9.12 -2.18 -1.86
N SER A 123 8.51 -2.87 -0.91
CA SER A 123 8.87 -4.25 -0.57
C SER A 123 7.64 -5.07 -0.19
N SER A 124 7.75 -6.39 -0.35
CA SER A 124 6.76 -7.34 0.16
C SER A 124 7.44 -8.65 0.58
N LEU A 125 6.79 -9.36 1.50
CA LEU A 125 7.22 -10.71 1.88
C LEU A 125 6.67 -11.76 0.91
N SER A 126 7.42 -12.86 0.76
CA SER A 126 6.82 -14.10 0.27
C SER A 126 5.70 -14.56 1.21
N GLN A 127 4.70 -15.31 0.70
CA GLN A 127 3.56 -15.75 1.51
C GLN A 127 3.96 -16.62 2.71
N ASP A 128 5.07 -17.34 2.61
CA ASP A 128 5.66 -18.14 3.68
C ASP A 128 6.59 -17.35 4.62
N GLY A 129 6.79 -16.05 4.36
CA GLY A 129 7.63 -15.15 5.13
C GLY A 129 9.14 -15.41 5.06
N ARG A 130 9.60 -16.35 4.20
CA ARG A 130 11.02 -16.75 4.11
C ARG A 130 11.90 -15.75 3.35
N TYR A 131 11.29 -14.96 2.47
CA TYR A 131 12.00 -13.98 1.64
C TYR A 131 11.32 -12.62 1.66
N LEU A 132 12.13 -11.57 1.61
CA LEU A 132 11.70 -10.21 1.33
C LEU A 132 12.11 -9.86 -0.11
N PHE A 133 11.16 -9.36 -0.88
CA PHE A 133 11.36 -8.82 -2.22
C PHE A 133 11.38 -7.30 -2.15
N VAL A 134 12.33 -6.66 -2.82
CA VAL A 134 12.51 -5.20 -2.80
C VAL A 134 12.63 -4.66 -4.21
N SER A 135 11.74 -3.76 -4.57
CA SER A 135 11.80 -3.01 -5.84
C SER A 135 12.68 -1.78 -5.68
N ASN A 136 13.67 -1.64 -6.57
CA ASN A 136 14.51 -0.46 -6.66
C ASN A 136 14.08 0.36 -7.88
N TYR A 137 13.65 1.59 -7.62
CA TYR A 137 13.15 2.48 -8.68
C TYR A 137 14.30 3.03 -9.54
N ALA A 138 15.36 3.55 -8.89
CA ALA A 138 16.57 4.07 -9.51
C ALA A 138 16.31 5.15 -10.58
N VAL A 139 16.22 6.41 -10.21
CA VAL A 139 16.04 7.53 -11.18
C VAL A 139 17.16 7.64 -12.20
N ASN A 140 18.33 7.07 -11.91
CA ASN A 140 19.44 7.01 -12.85
C ASN A 140 19.37 5.74 -13.69
N ALA A 141 19.49 5.89 -15.01
CA ALA A 141 19.39 4.77 -15.95
C ALA A 141 20.49 3.70 -15.83
N ASN A 142 21.61 4.01 -15.15
CA ASN A 142 22.72 3.09 -14.95
C ASN A 142 23.08 2.96 -13.46
N PRO A 143 22.79 1.82 -12.79
CA PRO A 143 22.46 0.52 -13.37
C PRO A 143 20.99 0.32 -13.76
N GLY A 144 20.09 1.29 -13.56
CA GLY A 144 18.66 1.15 -13.74
C GLY A 144 17.97 0.45 -12.57
N GLY A 145 16.64 0.33 -12.65
CA GLY A 145 15.84 -0.33 -11.63
C GLY A 145 16.08 -1.85 -11.61
N SER A 146 15.95 -2.45 -10.44
CA SER A 146 16.13 -3.88 -10.24
C SER A 146 15.18 -4.42 -9.16
N LEU A 147 15.01 -5.74 -9.12
CA LEU A 147 14.34 -6.46 -8.07
C LEU A 147 15.38 -7.20 -7.24
N SER A 148 15.47 -6.91 -5.95
CA SER A 148 16.41 -7.54 -5.01
C SER A 148 15.66 -8.49 -4.07
N VAL A 149 16.27 -9.64 -3.77
CA VAL A 149 15.69 -10.70 -2.94
C VAL A 149 16.60 -10.97 -1.75
N PHE A 150 16.01 -11.04 -0.56
CA PHE A 150 16.69 -11.29 0.70
C PHE A 150 16.06 -12.49 1.42
N LYS A 151 16.87 -13.30 2.11
CA LYS A 151 16.34 -14.25 3.10
C LYS A 151 15.99 -13.52 4.37
N VAL A 152 14.88 -13.92 4.98
CA VAL A 152 14.44 -13.44 6.29
C VAL A 152 14.76 -14.51 7.33
N ALA A 153 15.57 -14.16 8.33
CA ALA A 153 15.87 -15.03 9.47
C ALA A 153 14.72 -14.99 10.50
N GLU A 154 14.69 -15.99 11.41
CA GLU A 154 13.68 -16.07 12.46
C GLU A 154 13.65 -14.83 13.37
N ASN A 155 14.81 -14.24 13.65
CA ASN A 155 14.94 -13.02 14.44
C ASN A 155 14.59 -11.72 13.65
N GLY A 156 14.16 -11.83 12.40
CA GLY A 156 13.81 -10.70 11.54
C GLY A 156 14.99 -10.05 10.82
N THR A 157 16.23 -10.50 11.01
CA THR A 157 17.36 -9.97 10.24
C THR A 157 17.29 -10.44 8.78
N LEU A 158 17.84 -9.63 7.88
CA LEU A 158 17.94 -9.94 6.45
C LEU A 158 19.36 -10.44 6.13
N SER A 159 19.46 -11.38 5.20
CA SER A 159 20.73 -11.75 4.57
C SER A 159 21.25 -10.61 3.68
N ASP A 160 22.46 -10.77 3.13
CA ASP A 160 22.82 -10.08 1.90
C ASP A 160 21.86 -10.45 0.76
N VAL A 161 21.86 -9.65 -0.34
CA VAL A 161 21.08 -9.93 -1.55
C VAL A 161 21.45 -11.31 -2.09
N VAL A 162 20.49 -12.25 -2.06
CA VAL A 162 20.68 -13.62 -2.57
C VAL A 162 20.38 -13.73 -4.07
N GLN A 163 19.51 -12.86 -4.58
CA GLN A 163 19.20 -12.78 -6.00
C GLN A 163 18.90 -11.34 -6.41
N GLN A 164 19.39 -10.94 -7.59
CA GLN A 164 19.05 -9.67 -8.22
C GLN A 164 18.56 -9.91 -9.63
N LEU A 165 17.42 -9.33 -9.98
CA LEU A 165 16.78 -9.47 -11.28
C LEU A 165 16.72 -8.09 -11.95
N LYS A 166 17.25 -8.00 -13.17
CA LYS A 166 17.25 -6.77 -13.96
C LYS A 166 16.23 -6.89 -15.08
N HIS A 167 15.59 -5.79 -15.39
CA HIS A 167 14.61 -5.66 -16.46
C HIS A 167 15.16 -4.82 -17.61
N VAL A 168 14.37 -4.70 -18.67
CA VAL A 168 14.72 -3.90 -19.85
C VAL A 168 13.69 -2.80 -20.02
N ALA A 169 14.16 -1.55 -20.16
CA ALA A 169 13.31 -0.38 -20.35
C ALA A 169 12.54 -0.42 -21.67
N SER A 170 11.35 0.21 -21.70
CA SER A 170 10.56 0.39 -22.93
C SER A 170 11.16 1.45 -23.84
N GLN A 171 11.81 2.48 -23.27
CA GLN A 171 12.37 3.65 -23.95
C GLN A 171 11.32 4.50 -24.70
N VAL A 172 10.04 4.30 -24.42
CA VAL A 172 8.95 5.05 -25.04
C VAL A 172 8.97 6.52 -24.61
N ASN A 173 9.20 6.76 -23.32
CA ASN A 173 9.37 8.11 -22.78
C ASN A 173 10.84 8.31 -22.36
N PRO A 174 11.60 9.18 -23.05
CA PRO A 174 13.02 9.34 -22.80
C PRO A 174 13.35 9.93 -21.42
N GLU A 175 12.42 10.64 -20.78
CA GLU A 175 12.64 11.23 -19.45
C GLU A 175 12.30 10.26 -18.32
N ARG A 176 11.24 9.44 -18.51
CA ARG A 176 10.70 8.59 -17.45
C ARG A 176 10.96 7.09 -17.67
N GLN A 177 11.43 6.69 -18.87
CA GLN A 177 11.59 5.28 -19.26
C GLN A 177 12.93 5.04 -19.99
N ALA A 178 13.95 5.86 -19.72
CA ALA A 178 15.31 5.63 -20.22
C ALA A 178 15.95 4.37 -19.60
N GLY A 179 15.54 3.98 -18.42
CA GLY A 179 15.91 2.76 -17.70
C GLY A 179 14.70 2.02 -17.15
N PRO A 180 14.85 0.78 -16.69
CA PRO A 180 13.81 0.10 -15.92
C PRO A 180 13.64 0.78 -14.56
N HIS A 181 12.40 0.83 -14.06
CA HIS A 181 12.03 1.44 -12.78
C HIS A 181 11.03 0.54 -12.07
N VAL A 182 11.52 -0.48 -11.36
CA VAL A 182 10.63 -1.40 -10.63
C VAL A 182 9.97 -0.64 -9.49
N HIS A 183 8.64 -0.47 -9.57
CA HIS A 183 7.91 0.35 -8.61
C HIS A 183 7.23 -0.46 -7.52
N SER A 184 6.78 -1.67 -7.81
CA SER A 184 6.20 -2.55 -6.80
C SER A 184 6.52 -4.02 -7.07
N VAL A 185 6.52 -4.81 -6.02
CA VAL A 185 6.65 -6.27 -6.08
C VAL A 185 5.67 -6.89 -5.11
N VAL A 186 4.86 -7.84 -5.57
CA VAL A 186 3.80 -8.48 -4.76
C VAL A 186 3.70 -9.98 -5.06
N SER A 187 3.40 -10.77 -4.03
CA SER A 187 3.11 -12.20 -4.18
C SER A 187 1.63 -12.43 -4.48
N LEU A 188 1.33 -13.37 -5.36
CA LEU A 188 -0.04 -13.89 -5.49
C LEU A 188 -0.48 -14.51 -4.15
N PRO A 189 -1.75 -14.39 -3.73
CA PRO A 189 -2.23 -14.99 -2.48
C PRO A 189 -1.95 -16.49 -2.31
N SER A 190 -1.90 -17.27 -3.41
CA SER A 190 -1.49 -18.68 -3.37
C SER A 190 -0.01 -18.90 -3.08
N GLY A 191 0.82 -17.87 -3.18
CA GLY A 191 2.27 -17.94 -2.96
C GLY A 191 3.10 -18.46 -4.12
N ASN A 192 2.50 -18.98 -5.19
CA ASN A 192 3.23 -19.63 -6.28
C ASN A 192 3.90 -18.68 -7.27
N TYR A 193 3.44 -17.42 -7.31
CA TYR A 193 3.92 -16.40 -8.24
C TYR A 193 4.22 -15.08 -7.53
N VAL A 194 5.19 -14.36 -8.09
CA VAL A 194 5.58 -13.00 -7.68
C VAL A 194 5.56 -12.10 -8.91
N TYR A 195 4.99 -10.90 -8.75
CA TYR A 195 4.82 -9.94 -9.82
C TYR A 195 5.57 -8.66 -9.50
N ALA A 196 6.34 -8.16 -10.47
CA ALA A 196 7.08 -6.91 -10.35
C ALA A 196 6.58 -5.93 -11.42
N SER A 197 5.94 -4.84 -10.98
CA SER A 197 5.49 -3.77 -11.86
C SER A 197 6.66 -2.85 -12.17
N ASP A 198 7.02 -2.73 -13.44
CA ASP A 198 8.13 -1.90 -13.88
C ASP A 198 7.64 -0.73 -14.73
N LEU A 199 7.63 0.45 -14.12
CA LEU A 199 7.18 1.69 -14.73
C LEU A 199 8.01 2.04 -15.98
N GLY A 200 9.33 1.83 -15.91
CA GLY A 200 10.24 2.12 -17.02
C GLY A 200 10.15 1.13 -18.19
N ALA A 201 9.57 -0.05 -17.94
CA ALA A 201 9.48 -1.12 -18.94
C ALA A 201 8.09 -1.24 -19.59
N ASP A 202 7.07 -0.56 -19.08
CA ASP A 202 5.65 -0.78 -19.44
C ASP A 202 5.24 -2.25 -19.32
N ARG A 203 5.73 -2.93 -18.28
CA ARG A 203 5.51 -4.36 -18.06
C ARG A 203 5.24 -4.69 -16.60
N VAL A 204 4.48 -5.77 -16.41
CA VAL A 204 4.50 -6.52 -15.15
C VAL A 204 5.28 -7.81 -15.43
N TYR A 205 6.45 -7.93 -14.80
CA TYR A 205 7.25 -9.15 -14.85
C TYR A 205 6.65 -10.20 -13.92
N VAL A 206 6.68 -11.47 -14.35
CA VAL A 206 6.05 -12.59 -13.64
C VAL A 206 7.10 -13.64 -13.34
N TYR A 207 7.19 -14.03 -12.07
CA TYR A 207 8.10 -15.04 -11.58
C TYR A 207 7.36 -16.18 -10.89
N ARG A 208 7.81 -17.41 -11.08
CA ARG A 208 7.44 -18.52 -10.21
C ARG A 208 8.32 -18.48 -8.97
N TYR A 209 7.70 -18.62 -7.81
CA TYR A 209 8.38 -18.66 -6.53
C TYR A 209 8.79 -20.12 -6.22
N GLN A 210 10.07 -20.31 -5.94
CA GLN A 210 10.72 -21.61 -5.64
C GLN A 210 11.47 -21.50 -4.30
N PRO A 211 10.79 -21.63 -3.16
CA PRO A 211 11.37 -21.40 -1.84
C PRO A 211 12.54 -22.31 -1.50
N GLU A 212 12.63 -23.50 -2.12
CA GLU A 212 13.72 -24.45 -1.91
C GLU A 212 15.01 -24.07 -2.66
N SER A 213 14.93 -23.13 -3.61
CA SER A 213 16.11 -22.63 -4.31
C SER A 213 16.73 -21.48 -3.51
N ALA A 214 17.76 -21.81 -2.70
CA ALA A 214 18.35 -20.86 -1.77
C ALA A 214 18.94 -19.59 -2.43
N GLU A 215 19.45 -19.69 -3.65
CA GLU A 215 20.14 -18.62 -4.37
C GLU A 215 19.28 -18.00 -5.48
N ARG A 216 18.25 -18.70 -5.94
CA ARG A 216 17.39 -18.27 -7.05
C ARG A 216 15.92 -18.57 -6.76
N PRO A 217 15.32 -18.00 -5.71
CA PRO A 217 13.93 -18.28 -5.35
C PRO A 217 12.92 -17.74 -6.37
N LEU A 218 13.31 -16.84 -7.27
CA LEU A 218 12.47 -16.31 -8.33
C LEU A 218 12.99 -16.77 -9.71
N VAL A 219 12.14 -17.49 -10.47
CA VAL A 219 12.44 -17.95 -11.82
C VAL A 219 11.39 -17.37 -12.77
N PRO A 220 11.79 -16.79 -13.94
CA PRO A 220 10.82 -16.25 -14.89
C PRO A 220 9.71 -17.26 -15.22
N ALA A 221 8.46 -16.81 -15.18
CA ALA A 221 7.30 -17.62 -15.57
C ALA A 221 7.19 -17.77 -17.10
N GLN A 222 6.15 -18.44 -17.55
CA GLN A 222 5.81 -18.55 -18.98
C GLN A 222 4.33 -18.15 -19.14
N PRO A 223 4.06 -16.96 -19.71
CA PRO A 223 5.00 -15.90 -20.16
C PRO A 223 5.73 -15.22 -19.01
N ALA A 224 6.93 -14.68 -19.28
CA ALA A 224 7.78 -14.03 -18.28
C ALA A 224 7.32 -12.60 -17.91
N SER A 225 6.44 -12.01 -18.68
CA SER A 225 5.88 -10.69 -18.42
C SER A 225 4.55 -10.47 -19.15
N VAL A 226 3.78 -9.51 -18.66
CA VAL A 226 2.57 -8.97 -19.29
C VAL A 226 2.89 -7.58 -19.81
N GLN A 227 2.74 -7.38 -21.13
CA GLN A 227 2.93 -6.09 -21.79
C GLN A 227 1.71 -5.21 -21.53
N LEU A 228 1.97 -3.94 -21.27
CA LEU A 228 0.97 -2.89 -21.11
C LEU A 228 1.07 -1.88 -22.26
N PRO A 229 0.10 -0.96 -22.41
CA PRO A 229 0.20 0.09 -23.42
C PRO A 229 1.48 0.92 -23.23
N ASP A 230 2.06 1.36 -24.32
CA ASP A 230 3.27 2.18 -24.35
C ASP A 230 3.06 3.48 -23.55
N GLY A 231 4.03 3.82 -22.70
CA GLY A 231 3.99 5.01 -21.86
C GLY A 231 2.99 4.93 -20.69
N SER A 232 2.45 3.74 -20.37
CA SER A 232 1.47 3.59 -19.29
C SER A 232 2.09 3.71 -17.89
N GLY A 233 3.30 3.23 -17.70
CA GLY A 233 4.02 3.30 -16.44
C GLY A 233 3.34 2.55 -15.28
N PRO A 234 3.34 1.19 -15.28
CA PRO A 234 2.73 0.41 -14.19
C PRO A 234 3.39 0.68 -12.85
N ARG A 235 2.55 0.86 -11.81
CA ARG A 235 3.01 1.30 -10.50
C ARG A 235 2.73 0.28 -9.40
N HIS A 236 1.53 0.25 -8.84
CA HIS A 236 1.13 -0.66 -7.76
C HIS A 236 0.13 -1.70 -8.27
N LEU A 237 0.43 -2.96 -8.01
CA LEU A 237 -0.42 -4.11 -8.30
C LEU A 237 -1.02 -4.66 -7.00
N LEU A 238 -2.31 -4.96 -7.02
CA LEU A 238 -3.04 -5.54 -5.91
C LEU A 238 -3.88 -6.72 -6.40
N PHE A 239 -3.89 -7.82 -5.66
CA PHE A 239 -4.75 -8.96 -5.92
C PHE A 239 -6.02 -8.93 -5.08
N SER A 240 -7.12 -9.46 -5.63
CA SER A 240 -8.27 -9.88 -4.82
C SER A 240 -7.84 -10.94 -3.80
N ARG A 241 -8.56 -11.04 -2.68
CA ARG A 241 -8.22 -11.98 -1.61
C ARG A 241 -8.15 -13.44 -2.07
N ASP A 242 -9.00 -13.84 -3.01
CA ASP A 242 -9.01 -15.17 -3.60
C ASP A 242 -7.98 -15.37 -4.73
N GLY A 243 -7.23 -14.32 -5.08
CA GLY A 243 -6.20 -14.32 -6.11
C GLY A 243 -6.71 -14.45 -7.54
N LYS A 244 -8.03 -14.34 -7.79
CA LYS A 244 -8.60 -14.50 -9.12
C LYS A 244 -8.56 -13.25 -9.97
N HIS A 245 -8.48 -12.07 -9.32
CA HIS A 245 -8.45 -10.77 -9.99
C HIS A 245 -7.26 -9.96 -9.51
N ALA A 246 -6.81 -9.06 -10.37
CA ALA A 246 -5.73 -8.12 -10.07
C ALA A 246 -6.11 -6.72 -10.56
N TYR A 247 -5.64 -5.71 -9.82
CA TYR A 247 -5.86 -4.30 -10.10
C TYR A 247 -4.51 -3.61 -10.14
N LEU A 248 -4.26 -2.78 -11.15
CA LEU A 248 -2.96 -2.16 -11.40
C LEU A 248 -3.13 -0.70 -11.73
N THR A 249 -2.48 0.18 -10.97
CA THR A 249 -2.37 1.60 -11.31
C THR A 249 -1.30 1.82 -12.37
N LEU A 250 -1.65 2.61 -13.39
CA LEU A 250 -0.77 3.02 -14.47
C LEU A 250 -0.45 4.51 -14.29
N GLU A 251 0.69 4.80 -13.66
CA GLU A 251 1.03 6.14 -13.17
C GLU A 251 1.08 7.18 -14.28
N MET A 252 1.80 6.87 -15.36
CA MET A 252 2.11 7.86 -16.40
C MET A 252 0.91 8.16 -17.30
N SER A 253 0.06 7.16 -17.56
CA SER A 253 -1.17 7.34 -18.34
C SER A 253 -2.36 7.80 -17.48
N GLY A 254 -2.26 7.75 -16.15
CA GLY A 254 -3.38 8.11 -15.26
C GLY A 254 -4.56 7.14 -15.36
N GLN A 255 -4.28 5.85 -15.51
CA GLN A 255 -5.28 4.79 -15.73
C GLN A 255 -5.25 3.74 -14.62
N LEU A 256 -6.31 2.93 -14.58
CA LEU A 256 -6.44 1.74 -13.74
C LEU A 256 -6.79 0.55 -14.62
N ALA A 257 -5.99 -0.50 -14.57
CA ALA A 257 -6.25 -1.75 -15.28
C ALA A 257 -6.76 -2.83 -14.32
N MET A 258 -7.74 -3.63 -14.78
CA MET A 258 -8.24 -4.81 -14.08
C MET A 258 -7.96 -6.06 -14.92
N PHE A 259 -7.56 -7.14 -14.26
CA PHE A 259 -7.17 -8.41 -14.89
C PHE A 259 -7.86 -9.59 -14.20
N ASP A 260 -8.17 -10.62 -15.01
CA ASP A 260 -8.30 -11.99 -14.50
C ASP A 260 -6.91 -12.61 -14.33
N VAL A 261 -6.75 -13.41 -13.28
CA VAL A 261 -5.53 -14.19 -13.03
C VAL A 261 -5.80 -15.63 -13.44
N ARG A 262 -5.04 -16.12 -14.43
CA ARG A 262 -5.18 -17.50 -14.97
C ARG A 262 -3.80 -18.16 -15.01
N ASP A 263 -3.58 -19.14 -14.17
CA ASP A 263 -2.31 -19.88 -14.06
C ASP A 263 -1.08 -18.97 -13.99
N GLY A 264 -1.20 -17.90 -13.15
CA GLY A 264 -0.15 -16.90 -12.99
C GLY A 264 -0.09 -15.83 -14.09
N ASN A 265 -0.88 -15.94 -15.15
CA ASN A 265 -0.96 -14.92 -16.20
C ASN A 265 -2.04 -13.88 -15.90
N LEU A 266 -1.79 -12.60 -16.24
CA LEU A 266 -2.75 -11.50 -16.13
C LEU A 266 -3.44 -11.27 -17.47
N VAL A 267 -4.75 -11.49 -17.52
CA VAL A 267 -5.58 -11.28 -18.72
C VAL A 267 -6.43 -10.05 -18.52
N ARG A 268 -6.07 -8.92 -19.18
CA ARG A 268 -6.75 -7.63 -18.97
C ARG A 268 -8.22 -7.68 -19.39
N GLN A 269 -9.10 -7.27 -18.49
CA GLN A 269 -10.55 -7.19 -18.67
C GLN A 269 -11.05 -5.77 -18.79
N GLN A 270 -10.43 -4.82 -18.03
CA GLN A 270 -10.81 -3.41 -18.07
C GLN A 270 -9.56 -2.52 -18.12
N LEU A 271 -9.73 -1.34 -18.71
CA LEU A 271 -8.81 -0.22 -18.65
C LEU A 271 -9.66 1.05 -18.43
N LEU A 272 -9.51 1.70 -17.28
CA LEU A 272 -10.35 2.81 -16.83
C LEU A 272 -9.51 4.09 -16.74
N GLU A 273 -10.07 5.18 -17.28
CA GLU A 273 -9.48 6.51 -17.16
C GLU A 273 -9.75 7.10 -15.77
N LEU A 274 -8.70 7.52 -15.08
CA LEU A 274 -8.82 8.21 -13.79
C LEU A 274 -8.80 9.72 -13.94
N GLY A 275 -8.69 10.20 -15.16
CA GLY A 275 -8.56 11.61 -15.51
C GLY A 275 -9.76 12.46 -15.04
N THR A 276 -9.47 13.70 -14.69
CA THR A 276 -10.44 14.77 -14.47
C THR A 276 -10.15 15.88 -15.47
N ALA A 277 -11.17 16.36 -16.17
CA ALA A 277 -11.01 17.38 -17.20
C ALA A 277 -10.26 18.62 -16.66
N GLY A 278 -9.23 19.05 -17.39
CA GLY A 278 -8.40 20.20 -17.03
C GLY A 278 -7.39 19.94 -15.90
N LYS A 279 -7.25 18.71 -15.42
CA LYS A 279 -6.29 18.33 -14.38
C LYS A 279 -5.33 17.26 -14.87
N GLN A 280 -4.08 17.29 -14.37
CA GLN A 280 -3.12 16.22 -14.57
C GLN A 280 -3.44 15.08 -13.62
N SER A 281 -3.36 13.86 -14.13
CA SER A 281 -3.56 12.61 -13.39
C SER A 281 -2.28 11.81 -13.34
N ALA A 282 -2.00 11.24 -12.17
CA ALA A 282 -0.92 10.29 -11.97
C ALA A 282 -1.39 9.27 -10.92
N SER A 283 -1.88 8.12 -11.37
CA SER A 283 -2.42 7.11 -10.46
C SER A 283 -1.37 6.66 -9.45
N GLY A 284 -1.77 6.59 -8.19
CA GLY A 284 -0.89 6.32 -7.05
C GLY A 284 -1.08 4.93 -6.46
N ALA A 285 -1.50 4.90 -5.21
CA ALA A 285 -1.79 3.69 -4.44
C ALA A 285 -3.20 3.15 -4.71
N LEU A 286 -3.43 1.89 -4.33
CA LEU A 286 -4.74 1.26 -4.37
C LEU A 286 -4.90 0.25 -3.23
N HIS A 287 -6.11 0.19 -2.63
CA HIS A 287 -6.45 -0.76 -1.58
C HIS A 287 -7.90 -1.23 -1.71
N LEU A 288 -8.13 -2.52 -1.44
CA LEU A 288 -9.48 -3.09 -1.29
C LEU A 288 -9.98 -2.89 0.15
N SER A 289 -11.30 -2.72 0.29
CA SER A 289 -11.96 -2.89 1.59
C SER A 289 -11.77 -4.31 2.11
N ALA A 290 -11.86 -4.49 3.43
CA ALA A 290 -11.65 -5.80 4.06
C ALA A 290 -12.59 -6.90 3.53
N ASP A 291 -13.80 -6.54 3.11
CA ASP A 291 -14.81 -7.42 2.50
C ASP A 291 -14.64 -7.58 0.98
N GLY A 292 -13.69 -6.87 0.36
CA GLY A 292 -13.41 -6.91 -1.08
C GLY A 292 -14.46 -6.24 -1.98
N ARG A 293 -15.48 -5.57 -1.42
CA ARG A 293 -16.57 -4.97 -2.20
C ARG A 293 -16.22 -3.62 -2.82
N PHE A 294 -15.19 -2.94 -2.32
CA PHE A 294 -14.79 -1.62 -2.78
C PHE A 294 -13.29 -1.54 -2.99
N LEU A 295 -12.89 -0.90 -4.08
CA LEU A 295 -11.51 -0.53 -4.37
C LEU A 295 -11.35 0.98 -4.26
N TYR A 296 -10.34 1.41 -3.54
CA TYR A 296 -9.93 2.81 -3.42
C TYR A 296 -8.65 3.04 -4.20
N VAL A 297 -8.56 4.16 -4.90
CA VAL A 297 -7.40 4.53 -5.71
C VAL A 297 -7.07 6.00 -5.48
N SER A 298 -5.81 6.30 -5.17
CA SER A 298 -5.34 7.68 -5.10
C SER A 298 -4.93 8.18 -6.49
N ASN A 299 -5.34 9.40 -6.85
CA ASN A 299 -4.97 10.08 -8.08
C ASN A 299 -4.25 11.39 -7.76
N ARG A 300 -2.97 11.44 -8.11
CA ARG A 300 -2.05 12.56 -7.88
C ARG A 300 -2.06 13.55 -9.06
N GLY A 301 -0.96 14.24 -9.28
CA GLY A 301 -0.83 15.32 -10.26
C GLY A 301 -1.45 16.60 -9.72
N THR A 302 -2.33 17.24 -10.48
CA THR A 302 -3.16 18.36 -10.00
C THR A 302 -4.59 17.91 -9.67
N ALA A 303 -4.91 16.62 -9.88
CA ALA A 303 -6.22 16.05 -9.56
C ALA A 303 -6.43 15.95 -8.05
N ASN A 304 -5.47 15.40 -7.32
CA ASN A 304 -5.47 15.24 -5.85
C ASN A 304 -6.79 14.67 -5.31
N GLN A 305 -7.17 13.48 -5.80
CA GLN A 305 -8.45 12.84 -5.52
C GLN A 305 -8.27 11.40 -5.02
N MET A 306 -9.22 10.94 -4.23
CA MET A 306 -9.53 9.53 -4.04
C MET A 306 -10.67 9.14 -4.97
N LEU A 307 -10.49 8.07 -5.72
CA LEU A 307 -11.55 7.42 -6.49
C LEU A 307 -12.00 6.17 -5.75
N VAL A 308 -13.30 5.95 -5.72
CA VAL A 308 -13.91 4.77 -5.10
C VAL A 308 -14.66 4.00 -6.18
N PHE A 309 -14.37 2.72 -6.27
CA PHE A 309 -15.02 1.79 -7.18
C PHE A 309 -15.76 0.71 -6.40
N SER A 310 -16.97 0.35 -6.85
CA SER A 310 -17.58 -0.91 -6.48
C SER A 310 -16.88 -2.05 -7.23
N VAL A 311 -16.74 -3.19 -6.58
CA VAL A 311 -16.16 -4.42 -7.15
C VAL A 311 -17.28 -5.43 -7.33
N ALA A 312 -17.56 -5.83 -8.57
CA ALA A 312 -18.61 -6.80 -8.87
C ALA A 312 -18.23 -8.19 -8.34
N ALA A 313 -19.15 -8.79 -7.58
CA ALA A 313 -18.95 -10.13 -7.05
C ALA A 313 -18.83 -11.16 -8.19
N GLY A 314 -17.77 -11.96 -8.15
CA GLY A 314 -17.55 -13.08 -9.07
C GLY A 314 -16.70 -12.79 -10.30
N ASN A 315 -16.74 -11.58 -10.88
CA ASN A 315 -15.91 -11.21 -12.03
C ASN A 315 -14.93 -10.07 -11.77
N GLY A 316 -14.95 -9.45 -10.56
CA GLY A 316 -14.02 -8.41 -10.15
C GLY A 316 -14.11 -7.09 -10.90
N GLN A 317 -15.09 -6.91 -11.80
CA GLN A 317 -15.25 -5.68 -12.58
C GLN A 317 -15.51 -4.47 -11.70
N LEU A 318 -14.98 -3.34 -12.13
CA LEU A 318 -15.00 -2.07 -11.40
C LEU A 318 -16.01 -1.11 -12.02
N GLU A 319 -16.78 -0.45 -11.15
CA GLU A 319 -17.65 0.68 -11.50
C GLU A 319 -17.31 1.85 -10.56
N GLU A 320 -17.00 3.03 -11.11
CA GLU A 320 -16.72 4.21 -10.30
C GLU A 320 -18.00 4.71 -9.63
N ILE A 321 -17.97 4.81 -8.28
CA ILE A 321 -19.12 5.27 -7.48
C ILE A 321 -18.89 6.60 -6.79
N GLN A 322 -17.63 7.08 -6.74
CA GLN A 322 -17.31 8.39 -6.15
C GLN A 322 -15.93 8.89 -6.59
N ARG A 323 -15.82 10.21 -6.78
CA ARG A 323 -14.57 11.00 -6.72
C ARG A 323 -14.65 11.98 -5.57
N ARG A 324 -13.61 12.04 -4.75
CA ARG A 324 -13.54 12.93 -3.62
C ARG A 324 -12.14 13.55 -3.54
N ASP A 325 -12.09 14.87 -3.34
CA ASP A 325 -10.85 15.59 -3.06
C ASP A 325 -10.16 15.03 -1.81
N VAL A 326 -8.83 14.97 -1.79
CA VAL A 326 -8.07 14.46 -0.63
C VAL A 326 -7.86 15.52 0.46
N ASP A 327 -8.34 16.73 0.25
CA ASP A 327 -8.12 17.89 1.12
C ASP A 327 -6.62 18.11 1.45
N GLY A 328 -5.77 17.87 0.47
CA GLY A 328 -4.33 17.95 0.55
C GLY A 328 -3.67 17.86 -0.81
N ASP A 329 -2.34 17.67 -0.85
CA ASP A 329 -1.58 17.58 -2.09
C ASP A 329 -0.70 16.33 -2.13
N HIS A 330 -0.72 15.65 -3.29
CA HIS A 330 0.06 14.48 -3.61
C HIS A 330 -0.24 13.27 -2.70
N PRO A 331 -1.45 12.68 -2.78
CA PRO A 331 -1.84 11.49 -2.01
C PRO A 331 -0.98 10.29 -2.44
N ARG A 332 0.16 10.09 -1.76
CA ARG A 332 1.15 9.08 -2.16
C ARG A 332 0.72 7.67 -1.79
N GLU A 333 0.22 7.52 -0.56
CA GLU A 333 -0.28 6.26 -0.01
C GLU A 333 -1.46 6.55 0.93
N PHE A 334 -2.25 5.54 1.25
CA PHE A 334 -3.36 5.63 2.18
C PHE A 334 -3.65 4.27 2.81
N THR A 335 -4.42 4.24 3.87
CA THR A 335 -4.87 3.00 4.49
C THR A 335 -6.30 3.13 5.01
N LEU A 336 -7.01 2.01 5.08
CA LEU A 336 -8.26 1.92 5.84
C LEU A 336 -7.92 1.58 7.29
N ASP A 337 -8.63 2.19 8.24
CA ASP A 337 -8.50 1.80 9.63
C ASP A 337 -9.00 0.36 9.86
N PRO A 338 -8.59 -0.32 10.93
CA PRO A 338 -8.96 -1.72 11.15
C PRO A 338 -10.47 -1.97 11.28
N THR A 339 -11.25 -0.95 11.66
CA THR A 339 -12.72 -1.03 11.73
C THR A 339 -13.40 -0.79 10.38
N GLY A 340 -12.67 -0.23 9.42
CA GLY A 340 -13.17 0.14 8.10
C GLY A 340 -14.08 1.37 8.07
N HIS A 341 -14.09 2.18 9.13
CA HIS A 341 -14.90 3.40 9.23
C HIS A 341 -14.15 4.68 8.83
N PHE A 342 -12.83 4.59 8.68
CA PHE A 342 -11.98 5.71 8.30
C PHE A 342 -10.98 5.32 7.21
N LEU A 343 -10.61 6.33 6.41
CA LEU A 343 -9.54 6.24 5.44
C LEU A 343 -8.53 7.35 5.72
N LEU A 344 -7.25 6.98 5.90
CA LEU A 344 -6.15 7.87 6.24
C LEU A 344 -5.26 8.05 5.01
N ILE A 345 -5.04 9.29 4.57
CA ILE A 345 -4.31 9.62 3.34
C ILE A 345 -3.01 10.35 3.68
N ALA A 346 -1.88 9.78 3.29
CA ALA A 346 -0.57 10.44 3.36
C ALA A 346 -0.42 11.45 2.19
N ASN A 347 -0.73 12.71 2.44
CA ASN A 347 -0.60 13.82 1.50
C ASN A 347 0.82 14.39 1.58
N GLN A 348 1.74 13.81 0.80
CA GLN A 348 3.18 14.03 0.91
C GLN A 348 3.58 15.50 0.79
N LYS A 349 3.04 16.22 -0.22
CA LYS A 349 3.48 17.60 -0.53
C LYS A 349 2.80 18.66 0.34
N SER A 350 1.66 18.37 0.93
CA SER A 350 1.00 19.26 1.89
C SER A 350 1.38 18.98 3.34
N ASN A 351 2.31 18.04 3.59
CA ASN A 351 2.82 17.73 4.92
C ASN A 351 1.71 17.40 5.92
N GLN A 352 0.78 16.52 5.51
CA GLN A 352 -0.33 16.15 6.38
C GLN A 352 -0.88 14.75 6.09
N ILE A 353 -1.49 14.15 7.10
CA ILE A 353 -2.37 12.99 6.95
C ILE A 353 -3.82 13.49 7.07
N THR A 354 -4.62 13.28 6.03
CA THR A 354 -6.06 13.56 6.06
C THR A 354 -6.80 12.31 6.47
N VAL A 355 -7.67 12.41 7.49
CA VAL A 355 -8.56 11.33 7.92
C VAL A 355 -9.96 11.62 7.42
N LEU A 356 -10.50 10.74 6.60
CA LEU A 356 -11.85 10.81 6.06
C LEU A 356 -12.75 9.78 6.73
N ARG A 357 -14.00 10.14 7.01
CA ARG A 357 -15.02 9.17 7.38
C ARG A 357 -15.34 8.27 6.19
N ARG A 358 -15.59 7.00 6.45
CA ARG A 358 -16.00 6.03 5.43
C ARG A 358 -17.31 5.36 5.86
N ASP A 359 -18.27 5.30 4.95
CA ASP A 359 -19.45 4.46 5.10
C ASP A 359 -19.13 3.02 4.66
N ALA A 360 -19.09 2.09 5.59
CA ALA A 360 -18.74 0.70 5.31
C ALA A 360 -19.78 -0.02 4.43
N SER A 361 -21.02 0.44 4.40
CA SER A 361 -22.11 -0.19 3.62
C SER A 361 -22.06 0.20 2.15
N THR A 362 -21.77 1.47 1.85
CA THR A 362 -21.73 2.03 0.50
C THR A 362 -20.31 2.20 -0.07
N GLY A 363 -19.27 2.06 0.75
CA GLY A 363 -17.87 2.32 0.40
C GLY A 363 -17.52 3.79 0.29
N LYS A 364 -18.48 4.71 0.33
CA LYS A 364 -18.27 6.13 0.06
C LYS A 364 -17.51 6.84 1.19
N LEU A 365 -16.71 7.82 0.77
CA LEU A 365 -15.95 8.69 1.65
C LEU A 365 -16.75 9.97 1.97
N GLY A 366 -16.86 10.30 3.24
CA GLY A 366 -17.59 11.45 3.76
C GLY A 366 -16.69 12.63 4.09
N GLU A 367 -17.03 13.30 5.20
CA GLU A 367 -16.32 14.49 5.68
C GLU A 367 -14.90 14.18 6.17
N THR A 368 -14.07 15.21 6.16
CA THR A 368 -12.76 15.20 6.80
C THR A 368 -12.93 15.29 8.31
N VAL A 369 -12.44 14.27 9.00
CA VAL A 369 -12.47 14.19 10.47
C VAL A 369 -11.28 14.91 11.07
N GLN A 370 -10.11 14.76 10.44
CA GLN A 370 -8.87 15.38 10.91
C GLN A 370 -7.94 15.69 9.73
N ARG A 371 -7.23 16.83 9.84
CA ARG A 371 -6.00 17.12 9.10
C ARG A 371 -4.86 17.11 10.10
N PHE A 372 -4.10 16.04 10.11
CA PHE A 372 -3.00 15.80 11.02
C PHE A 372 -1.68 16.25 10.39
N ALA A 373 -0.98 17.20 11.04
CA ALA A 373 0.31 17.69 10.54
C ALA A 373 1.39 16.61 10.69
N GLN A 374 1.98 16.19 9.56
CA GLN A 374 3.10 15.26 9.50
C GLN A 374 3.95 15.62 8.27
N ASP A 375 5.23 15.94 8.49
CA ASP A 375 6.12 16.31 7.39
C ASP A 375 6.36 15.13 6.45
N ALA A 376 6.15 15.37 5.15
CA ALA A 376 6.36 14.47 4.02
C ALA A 376 5.93 13.00 4.25
N PRO A 377 4.69 12.70 4.69
CA PRO A 377 4.25 11.34 4.95
C PRO A 377 4.19 10.58 3.61
N SER A 378 4.70 9.35 3.61
CA SER A 378 4.82 8.53 2.40
C SER A 378 4.09 7.20 2.48
N ASP A 379 4.00 6.60 3.67
CA ASP A 379 3.28 5.35 3.92
C ASP A 379 2.65 5.34 5.32
N VAL A 380 1.53 4.65 5.46
CA VAL A 380 0.75 4.55 6.70
C VAL A 380 0.25 3.11 6.88
N LYS A 381 0.53 2.50 8.05
CA LYS A 381 0.14 1.12 8.37
C LYS A 381 -0.38 1.04 9.80
N PHE A 382 -1.39 0.20 10.02
CA PHE A 382 -1.87 -0.11 11.37
C PHE A 382 -1.22 -1.36 11.95
N LEU A 383 -0.91 -1.30 13.26
CA LEU A 383 -0.65 -2.46 14.09
C LEU A 383 -1.98 -2.83 14.76
N THR A 384 -2.40 -4.09 14.61
CA THR A 384 -3.74 -4.58 15.00
C THR A 384 -3.69 -5.76 15.97
N ARG A 385 -2.49 -6.15 16.42
CA ARG A 385 -2.31 -7.34 17.28
C ARG A 385 -1.44 -7.04 18.48
#